data_6f93d31e4041e0a85a80a0f17e35b548
#
_entry.id   6f93d31e4041e0a85a80a0f17e35b548
#
_cell.length_a   1.000
_cell.length_b   1.000
_cell.length_c   1.000
_cell.angle_alpha   90.00
_cell.angle_beta   90.00
_cell.angle_gamma   90.00
#
_symmetry.space_group_name_H-M   'P 1'
#
loop_
_entity.id
_entity.type
_entity.pdbx_description
1 polymer ?
#
loop_
_entity_poly.entity_id
_entity_poly.type
_entity_poly.pdbx_seq_one_letter_code
_entity_poly.pdbx_strand_id
1 'polypeptide(L)'
;MNEDPNTPILGLHLEGHYLSPKKAGAQLPDAIKNPDPAEYKPLIEDFPCIKRWDIAPELDGALELGEYLTSKGVLPSIAHTSAVYDDVVKGYEVGYRHVTHFYNAMSGFHNVREYKQEGTVESVYLIDGMTVEVIADGIHVPIPLLKLVYKIKGVEGTALCTDGLSCSAGDENMYLDPRFIIENGVCKLADRSALAGSVATMDRLIRTMVNEAGVTLFDA
;
A
#
# COMPACT_ATOMS: atom_id res chain seq x y z
N MET A 1 -3.01 -10.68 21.24
CA MET A 1 -2.56 -9.29 21.43
C MET A 1 -2.81 -8.93 22.88
N ASN A 2 -1.91 -8.17 23.48
CA ASN A 2 -2.08 -7.72 24.86
C ASN A 2 -3.35 -6.87 24.96
N GLU A 3 -4.22 -7.16 25.91
CA GLU A 3 -5.40 -6.35 26.23
C GLU A 3 -5.05 -5.04 26.99
N ASP A 4 -3.79 -4.55 26.81
CA ASP A 4 -3.38 -3.29 27.39
C ASP A 4 -4.10 -2.14 26.67
N PRO A 5 -5.01 -1.44 27.35
CA PRO A 5 -5.76 -0.34 26.75
C PRO A 5 -4.87 0.87 26.38
N ASN A 6 -3.60 0.87 26.81
CA ASN A 6 -2.64 1.93 26.49
C ASN A 6 -1.74 1.57 25.30
N THR A 7 -1.90 0.39 24.71
CA THR A 7 -1.11 0.04 23.52
C THR A 7 -1.47 0.97 22.35
N PRO A 8 -0.49 1.54 21.63
CA PRO A 8 -0.75 2.29 20.43
C PRO A 8 -1.08 1.39 19.21
N ILE A 9 -1.01 0.05 19.37
CA ILE A 9 -1.24 -0.90 18.29
C ILE A 9 -2.74 -1.09 18.09
N LEU A 10 -3.25 -0.65 16.94
CA LEU A 10 -4.67 -0.75 16.57
C LEU A 10 -5.06 -2.14 16.04
N GLY A 11 -4.11 -2.86 15.47
CA GLY A 11 -4.32 -4.17 14.88
C GLY A 11 -3.21 -4.57 13.93
N LEU A 12 -3.44 -5.65 13.20
CA LEU A 12 -2.56 -6.13 12.15
C LEU A 12 -3.06 -5.67 10.77
N HIS A 13 -2.12 -5.25 9.97
CA HIS A 13 -2.27 -5.05 8.54
C HIS A 13 -1.49 -6.17 7.83
N LEU A 14 -2.17 -6.93 6.98
CA LEU A 14 -1.57 -7.98 6.17
C LEU A 14 -1.30 -7.45 4.77
N GLU A 15 -0.04 -7.51 4.33
CA GLU A 15 0.37 -7.17 2.97
C GLU A 15 0.71 -8.47 2.21
N GLY A 16 -0.20 -8.89 1.36
CA GLY A 16 -0.07 -10.15 0.59
C GLY A 16 -0.72 -11.32 1.35
N HIS A 17 -0.70 -12.49 0.78
CA HIS A 17 -0.04 -13.05 -0.44
C HIS A 17 -0.80 -12.78 -1.75
N TYR A 18 -2.00 -12.23 -1.69
CA TYR A 18 -2.96 -12.12 -2.79
C TYR A 18 -2.67 -10.87 -3.63
N LEU A 19 -1.51 -10.87 -4.25
CA LEU A 19 -0.94 -9.74 -5.00
C LEU A 19 -0.74 -10.10 -6.47
N SER A 20 -0.63 -9.09 -7.32
CA SER A 20 -0.34 -9.29 -8.74
C SER A 20 1.12 -9.75 -8.95
N PRO A 21 1.36 -10.89 -9.60
CA PRO A 21 2.73 -11.32 -9.91
C PRO A 21 3.52 -10.30 -10.74
N LYS A 22 2.82 -9.47 -11.53
CA LYS A 22 3.43 -8.41 -12.34
C LYS A 22 3.87 -7.20 -11.51
N LYS A 23 3.40 -7.11 -10.27
CA LYS A 23 3.62 -5.99 -9.34
C LYS A 23 4.15 -6.47 -7.98
N ALA A 24 4.90 -7.57 -7.99
CA ALA A 24 5.46 -8.17 -6.78
C ALA A 24 6.29 -7.20 -5.93
N GLY A 25 6.97 -6.21 -6.57
CA GLY A 25 7.88 -5.33 -5.83
C GLY A 25 8.96 -6.13 -5.12
N ALA A 26 9.08 -5.97 -3.80
CA ALA A 26 10.02 -6.71 -2.96
C ALA A 26 9.43 -8.00 -2.34
N GLN A 27 8.17 -8.31 -2.62
CA GLN A 27 7.53 -9.54 -2.17
C GLN A 27 8.17 -10.77 -2.84
N LEU A 28 8.15 -11.91 -2.16
CA LEU A 28 8.66 -13.16 -2.71
C LEU A 28 7.71 -13.68 -3.81
N PRO A 29 8.16 -13.81 -5.06
CA PRO A 29 7.27 -14.22 -6.16
C PRO A 29 6.58 -15.57 -5.91
N ASP A 30 7.28 -16.52 -5.29
CA ASP A 30 6.77 -17.87 -4.99
C ASP A 30 5.68 -17.87 -3.89
N ALA A 31 5.56 -16.79 -3.13
CA ALA A 31 4.51 -16.63 -2.10
C ALA A 31 3.23 -16.00 -2.67
N ILE A 32 3.31 -15.37 -3.85
CA ILE A 32 2.17 -14.66 -4.47
C ILE A 32 1.22 -15.69 -5.10
N LYS A 33 -0.07 -15.55 -4.83
CA LYS A 33 -1.12 -16.45 -5.31
C LYS A 33 -2.48 -15.78 -5.34
N ASN A 34 -3.46 -16.46 -5.93
CA ASN A 34 -4.85 -16.04 -5.86
C ASN A 34 -5.46 -16.31 -4.47
N PRO A 35 -6.48 -15.54 -4.03
CA PRO A 35 -7.21 -15.82 -2.80
C PRO A 35 -7.76 -17.24 -2.72
N ASP A 36 -7.55 -17.90 -1.57
CA ASP A 36 -8.11 -19.22 -1.27
C ASP A 36 -8.99 -19.15 -0.01
N PRO A 37 -10.31 -19.42 -0.11
CA PRO A 37 -11.22 -19.43 1.03
C PRO A 37 -10.82 -20.39 2.14
N ALA A 38 -10.13 -21.49 1.81
CA ALA A 38 -9.65 -22.45 2.79
C ALA A 38 -8.51 -21.90 3.66
N GLU A 39 -7.83 -20.86 3.19
CA GLU A 39 -6.75 -20.18 3.93
C GLU A 39 -7.25 -18.93 4.65
N TYR A 40 -7.91 -18.01 3.92
CA TYR A 40 -8.21 -16.70 4.50
C TYR A 40 -9.34 -16.74 5.53
N LYS A 41 -10.33 -17.64 5.39
CA LYS A 41 -11.44 -17.71 6.35
C LYS A 41 -10.98 -18.10 7.76
N PRO A 42 -10.24 -19.22 7.96
CA PRO A 42 -9.70 -19.55 9.28
C PRO A 42 -8.81 -18.44 9.84
N LEU A 43 -7.97 -17.82 8.98
CA LEU A 43 -7.07 -16.76 9.43
C LEU A 43 -7.83 -15.56 10.03
N ILE A 44 -8.90 -15.12 9.37
CA ILE A 44 -9.72 -14.01 9.86
C ILE A 44 -10.53 -14.40 11.11
N GLU A 45 -11.00 -15.65 11.20
CA GLU A 45 -11.77 -16.13 12.34
C GLU A 45 -10.90 -16.34 13.58
N ASP A 46 -9.67 -16.83 13.40
CA ASP A 46 -8.74 -17.09 14.50
C ASP A 46 -8.01 -15.82 14.99
N PHE A 47 -7.85 -14.81 14.13
CA PHE A 47 -7.10 -13.60 14.42
C PHE A 47 -7.93 -12.31 14.29
N PRO A 48 -8.82 -11.99 15.23
CA PRO A 48 -9.69 -10.79 15.18
C PRO A 48 -8.93 -9.46 15.27
N CYS A 49 -7.62 -9.54 15.50
CA CYS A 49 -6.71 -8.40 15.46
C CYS A 49 -6.35 -7.95 14.05
N ILE A 50 -6.64 -8.73 13.02
CA ILE A 50 -6.45 -8.30 11.63
C ILE A 50 -7.49 -7.23 11.32
N LYS A 51 -7.04 -6.05 10.89
CA LYS A 51 -7.90 -4.88 10.62
C LYS A 51 -7.89 -4.47 9.16
N ARG A 52 -6.83 -4.82 8.43
CA ARG A 52 -6.66 -4.49 7.02
C ARG A 52 -5.94 -5.63 6.31
N TRP A 53 -6.29 -5.84 5.04
CA TRP A 53 -5.61 -6.80 4.19
C TRP A 53 -5.44 -6.24 2.78
N ASP A 54 -4.22 -6.28 2.26
CA ASP A 54 -3.87 -5.80 0.93
C ASP A 54 -4.08 -6.90 -0.11
N ILE A 55 -4.78 -6.54 -1.19
CA ILE A 55 -5.20 -7.47 -2.23
C ILE A 55 -5.15 -6.74 -3.58
N ALA A 56 -4.71 -7.43 -4.62
CA ALA A 56 -4.87 -6.99 -6.01
C ALA A 56 -6.28 -7.36 -6.51
N PRO A 57 -7.15 -6.38 -6.79
CA PRO A 57 -8.57 -6.63 -7.06
C PRO A 57 -8.85 -7.37 -8.37
N GLU A 58 -7.87 -7.40 -9.30
CA GLU A 58 -7.97 -8.10 -10.58
C GLU A 58 -7.76 -9.61 -10.48
N LEU A 59 -7.38 -10.13 -9.31
CA LEU A 59 -7.13 -11.57 -9.14
C LEU A 59 -8.44 -12.35 -9.04
N ASP A 60 -8.41 -13.59 -9.56
CA ASP A 60 -9.51 -14.53 -9.37
C ASP A 60 -9.77 -14.76 -7.88
N GLY A 61 -11.00 -14.59 -7.42
CA GLY A 61 -11.40 -14.72 -6.02
C GLY A 61 -11.17 -13.46 -5.15
N ALA A 62 -10.61 -12.37 -5.72
CA ALA A 62 -10.35 -11.14 -4.96
C ALA A 62 -11.64 -10.40 -4.56
N LEU A 63 -12.66 -10.41 -5.41
CA LEU A 63 -13.94 -9.76 -5.11
C LEU A 63 -14.68 -10.48 -3.99
N GLU A 64 -14.71 -11.80 -4.02
CA GLU A 64 -15.31 -12.64 -2.97
C GLU A 64 -14.57 -12.47 -1.63
N LEU A 65 -13.25 -12.35 -1.66
CA LEU A 65 -12.47 -12.03 -0.46
C LEU A 65 -12.82 -10.63 0.06
N GLY A 66 -12.93 -9.63 -0.83
CA GLY A 66 -13.33 -8.27 -0.47
C GLY A 66 -14.67 -8.21 0.25
N GLU A 67 -15.68 -8.88 -0.29
CA GLU A 67 -17.01 -9.01 0.34
C GLU A 67 -16.90 -9.69 1.73
N TYR A 68 -16.15 -10.78 1.82
CA TYR A 68 -15.96 -11.51 3.07
C TYR A 68 -15.28 -10.63 4.13
N LEU A 69 -14.17 -9.98 3.82
CA LEU A 69 -13.45 -9.09 4.73
C LEU A 69 -14.36 -7.94 5.21
N THR A 70 -15.05 -7.30 4.29
CA THR A 70 -16.02 -6.23 4.61
C THR A 70 -17.11 -6.71 5.58
N SER A 71 -17.62 -7.92 5.38
CA SER A 71 -18.63 -8.53 6.27
C SER A 71 -18.10 -8.81 7.68
N LYS A 72 -16.78 -8.98 7.84
CA LYS A 72 -16.09 -9.21 9.11
C LYS A 72 -15.54 -7.92 9.75
N GLY A 73 -15.76 -6.75 9.12
CA GLY A 73 -15.24 -5.48 9.59
C GLY A 73 -13.72 -5.32 9.41
N VAL A 74 -13.14 -6.07 8.48
CA VAL A 74 -11.75 -5.93 8.03
C VAL A 74 -11.73 -5.13 6.74
N LEU A 75 -10.85 -4.13 6.64
CA LEU A 75 -10.72 -3.26 5.47
C LEU A 75 -9.94 -3.98 4.36
N PRO A 76 -10.58 -4.34 3.22
CA PRO A 76 -9.83 -4.71 2.04
C PRO A 76 -9.19 -3.47 1.43
N SER A 77 -7.89 -3.52 1.19
CA SER A 77 -7.11 -2.44 0.59
C SER A 77 -6.47 -2.88 -0.72
N ILE A 78 -6.37 -1.96 -1.68
CA ILE A 78 -5.74 -2.23 -2.97
C ILE A 78 -4.23 -2.03 -2.83
N ALA A 79 -3.44 -3.04 -3.19
CA ALA A 79 -2.00 -2.96 -3.24
C ALA A 79 -1.41 -3.91 -4.29
N HIS A 80 -0.16 -3.67 -4.71
CA HIS A 80 0.58 -4.57 -5.61
C HIS A 80 -0.27 -5.08 -6.78
N THR A 81 -0.81 -4.17 -7.56
CA THR A 81 -1.89 -4.46 -8.51
C THR A 81 -1.58 -3.99 -9.93
N SER A 82 -2.05 -4.75 -10.91
CA SER A 82 -2.08 -4.39 -12.32
C SER A 82 -3.49 -3.98 -12.78
N ALA A 83 -4.41 -3.75 -11.84
CA ALA A 83 -5.80 -3.41 -12.11
C ALA A 83 -5.93 -2.21 -13.05
N VAL A 84 -6.98 -2.24 -13.83
CA VAL A 84 -7.49 -1.13 -14.65
C VAL A 84 -8.76 -0.58 -14.03
N TYR A 85 -9.37 0.43 -14.64
CA TYR A 85 -10.53 1.13 -14.07
C TYR A 85 -11.67 0.20 -13.66
N ASP A 86 -12.05 -0.72 -14.53
CA ASP A 86 -13.16 -1.66 -14.28
C ASP A 86 -12.88 -2.58 -13.07
N ASP A 87 -11.64 -3.00 -12.88
CA ASP A 87 -11.25 -3.84 -11.74
C ASP A 87 -11.32 -3.05 -10.43
N VAL A 88 -10.88 -1.79 -10.44
CA VAL A 88 -10.94 -0.90 -9.27
C VAL A 88 -12.39 -0.58 -8.91
N VAL A 89 -13.25 -0.32 -9.90
CA VAL A 89 -14.69 -0.07 -9.68
C VAL A 89 -15.36 -1.29 -9.05
N LYS A 90 -15.15 -2.49 -9.61
CA LYS A 90 -15.69 -3.73 -9.03
C LYS A 90 -15.20 -3.95 -7.59
N GLY A 91 -13.90 -3.71 -7.35
CA GLY A 91 -13.34 -3.76 -6.00
C GLY A 91 -14.05 -2.76 -5.07
N TYR A 92 -14.26 -1.52 -5.52
CA TYR A 92 -14.99 -0.52 -4.75
C TYR A 92 -16.42 -0.96 -4.42
N GLU A 93 -17.13 -1.59 -5.33
CA GLU A 93 -18.49 -2.09 -5.10
C GLU A 93 -18.57 -3.14 -3.99
N VAL A 94 -17.52 -3.97 -3.81
CA VAL A 94 -17.45 -5.02 -2.80
C VAL A 94 -16.73 -4.61 -1.51
N GLY A 95 -16.32 -3.34 -1.38
CA GLY A 95 -15.84 -2.79 -0.12
C GLY A 95 -14.39 -2.34 -0.07
N TYR A 96 -13.63 -2.43 -1.15
CA TYR A 96 -12.30 -1.81 -1.21
C TYR A 96 -12.44 -0.29 -1.12
N ARG A 97 -11.90 0.32 -0.06
CA ARG A 97 -12.03 1.75 0.22
C ARG A 97 -10.72 2.46 0.39
N HIS A 98 -9.63 1.71 0.35
CA HIS A 98 -8.29 2.22 0.65
C HIS A 98 -7.26 1.68 -0.35
N VAL A 99 -6.18 2.43 -0.53
CA VAL A 99 -5.04 2.03 -1.37
C VAL A 99 -3.76 2.21 -0.56
N THR A 100 -3.04 1.11 -0.38
CA THR A 100 -1.79 1.04 0.36
C THR A 100 -0.65 1.60 -0.48
N HIS A 101 0.30 2.32 0.14
CA HIS A 101 1.50 2.95 -0.45
C HIS A 101 1.30 3.41 -1.91
N PHE A 102 0.27 4.23 -2.10
CA PHE A 102 -0.20 4.73 -3.41
C PHE A 102 0.94 5.17 -4.33
N TYR A 103 0.89 4.83 -5.60
CA TYR A 103 1.91 4.90 -6.65
C TYR A 103 2.92 3.75 -6.65
N ASN A 104 3.17 3.08 -5.52
CA ASN A 104 4.17 2.03 -5.45
C ASN A 104 3.56 0.67 -5.82
N ALA A 105 4.28 -0.10 -6.62
CA ALA A 105 3.89 -1.44 -7.07
C ALA A 105 2.46 -1.53 -7.65
N MET A 106 2.01 -0.53 -8.40
CA MET A 106 0.70 -0.52 -9.04
C MET A 106 0.74 -0.01 -10.48
N SER A 107 -0.34 -0.25 -11.22
CA SER A 107 -0.50 0.24 -12.58
C SER A 107 -0.81 1.73 -12.58
N GLY A 108 -0.26 2.44 -13.54
CA GLY A 108 -0.64 3.80 -13.89
C GLY A 108 -0.83 3.89 -15.40
N PHE A 109 -1.07 5.09 -15.90
CA PHE A 109 -1.24 5.34 -17.33
C PHE A 109 -0.09 4.75 -18.15
N HIS A 110 -0.43 3.94 -19.15
CA HIS A 110 0.53 3.26 -20.01
C HIS A 110 -0.03 3.00 -21.42
N ASN A 111 0.80 2.43 -22.28
CA ASN A 111 0.37 1.99 -23.62
C ASN A 111 0.15 0.49 -23.64
N VAL A 112 -0.96 0.08 -24.24
CA VAL A 112 -1.21 -1.30 -24.67
C VAL A 112 -1.21 -1.28 -26.21
N ARG A 113 -0.07 -1.65 -26.80
CA ARG A 113 0.24 -1.44 -28.21
C ARG A 113 0.13 0.08 -28.54
N GLU A 114 -0.67 0.46 -29.54
CA GLU A 114 -0.93 1.85 -29.95
C GLU A 114 -1.97 2.58 -29.09
N TYR A 115 -2.74 1.87 -28.26
CA TYR A 115 -3.80 2.44 -27.44
C TYR A 115 -3.31 2.91 -26.07
N LYS A 116 -4.04 3.86 -25.51
CA LYS A 116 -3.81 4.36 -24.16
C LYS A 116 -4.67 3.59 -23.18
N GLN A 117 -4.07 3.24 -22.04
CA GLN A 117 -4.76 2.53 -20.96
C GLN A 117 -4.47 3.26 -19.65
N GLU A 118 -5.50 3.49 -18.88
CA GLU A 118 -5.39 3.93 -17.49
C GLU A 118 -5.00 2.75 -16.60
N GLY A 119 -4.54 3.05 -15.41
CA GLY A 119 -4.25 2.06 -14.39
C GLY A 119 -4.95 2.37 -13.07
N THR A 120 -4.52 1.72 -12.03
CA THR A 120 -5.03 1.90 -10.66
C THR A 120 -4.93 3.35 -10.22
N VAL A 121 -3.81 4.03 -10.53
CA VAL A 121 -3.57 5.41 -10.06
C VAL A 121 -4.65 6.36 -10.56
N GLU A 122 -4.93 6.37 -11.84
CA GLU A 122 -5.96 7.23 -12.44
C GLU A 122 -7.35 6.86 -11.95
N SER A 123 -7.62 5.56 -11.83
CA SER A 123 -8.90 5.03 -11.37
C SER A 123 -9.23 5.48 -9.94
N VAL A 124 -8.26 5.41 -9.05
CA VAL A 124 -8.40 5.84 -7.65
C VAL A 124 -8.67 7.33 -7.55
N TYR A 125 -8.07 8.15 -8.40
CA TYR A 125 -8.38 9.58 -8.45
C TYR A 125 -9.81 9.90 -8.89
N LEU A 126 -10.40 9.06 -9.74
CA LEU A 126 -11.78 9.24 -10.23
C LEU A 126 -12.85 8.79 -9.24
N ILE A 127 -12.49 7.98 -8.23
CA ILE A 127 -13.44 7.46 -7.24
C ILE A 127 -13.28 8.27 -5.94
N ASP A 128 -14.18 9.22 -5.70
CA ASP A 128 -14.11 10.14 -4.56
C ASP A 128 -14.09 9.43 -3.20
N GLY A 129 -14.80 8.30 -3.08
CA GLY A 129 -14.87 7.53 -1.84
C GLY A 129 -13.64 6.67 -1.52
N MET A 130 -12.62 6.65 -2.40
CA MET A 130 -11.36 5.94 -2.13
C MET A 130 -10.35 6.83 -1.41
N THR A 131 -9.79 6.32 -0.32
CA THR A 131 -8.68 6.94 0.39
C THR A 131 -7.35 6.32 0.00
N VAL A 132 -6.27 7.01 0.24
CA VAL A 132 -4.91 6.55 -0.08
C VAL A 132 -3.96 6.76 1.08
N GLU A 133 -2.94 5.92 1.20
CA GLU A 133 -1.77 6.24 2.01
C GLU A 133 -0.52 6.34 1.13
N VAL A 134 0.40 7.24 1.51
CA VAL A 134 1.60 7.53 0.72
C VAL A 134 2.87 7.45 1.57
N ILE A 135 3.94 6.92 0.98
CA ILE A 135 5.29 7.00 1.54
C ILE A 135 5.87 8.34 1.13
N ALA A 136 5.67 9.35 1.99
CA ALA A 136 5.99 10.74 1.69
C ALA A 136 7.46 11.10 1.98
N ASP A 137 8.40 10.23 1.62
CA ASP A 137 9.85 10.46 1.83
C ASP A 137 10.51 11.27 0.70
N GLY A 138 9.73 11.63 -0.34
CA GLY A 138 10.20 12.34 -1.54
C GLY A 138 10.95 11.46 -2.56
N ILE A 139 11.05 10.15 -2.29
CA ILE A 139 11.78 9.18 -3.10
C ILE A 139 10.81 8.13 -3.65
N HIS A 140 10.04 7.45 -2.79
CA HIS A 140 8.97 6.52 -3.19
C HIS A 140 7.89 7.25 -3.99
N VAL A 141 7.54 8.44 -3.56
CA VAL A 141 6.64 9.35 -4.28
C VAL A 141 7.34 10.71 -4.44
N PRO A 142 7.71 11.11 -5.67
CA PRO A 142 8.33 12.41 -5.92
C PRO A 142 7.47 13.58 -5.45
N ILE A 143 8.09 14.67 -5.01
CA ILE A 143 7.40 15.84 -4.45
C ILE A 143 6.25 16.37 -5.32
N PRO A 144 6.38 16.49 -6.66
CA PRO A 144 5.25 16.92 -7.48
C PRO A 144 4.03 15.98 -7.41
N LEU A 145 4.27 14.67 -7.24
CA LEU A 145 3.18 13.69 -7.10
C LEU A 145 2.57 13.74 -5.70
N LEU A 146 3.33 13.97 -4.64
CA LEU A 146 2.79 14.23 -3.30
C LEU A 146 1.86 15.44 -3.31
N LYS A 147 2.26 16.54 -3.99
CA LYS A 147 1.39 17.72 -4.20
C LYS A 147 0.11 17.37 -4.97
N LEU A 148 0.22 16.50 -5.97
CA LEU A 148 -0.93 16.06 -6.77
C LEU A 148 -1.90 15.23 -5.94
N VAL A 149 -1.40 14.28 -5.14
CA VAL A 149 -2.22 13.47 -4.22
C VAL A 149 -3.00 14.40 -3.28
N TYR A 150 -2.30 15.27 -2.57
CA TYR A 150 -2.93 16.19 -1.63
C TYR A 150 -3.94 17.13 -2.31
N LYS A 151 -3.63 17.62 -3.53
CA LYS A 151 -4.52 18.49 -4.30
C LYS A 151 -5.84 17.79 -4.67
N ILE A 152 -5.80 16.50 -5.01
CA ILE A 152 -6.98 15.76 -5.51
C ILE A 152 -7.73 15.10 -4.36
N LYS A 153 -7.02 14.40 -3.47
CA LYS A 153 -7.63 13.63 -2.37
C LYS A 153 -7.87 14.47 -1.10
N GLY A 154 -7.12 15.55 -0.93
CA GLY A 154 -7.24 16.38 0.26
C GLY A 154 -6.76 15.69 1.53
N VAL A 155 -6.93 16.36 2.66
CA VAL A 155 -6.54 15.85 3.97
C VAL A 155 -7.38 14.63 4.38
N GLU A 156 -8.67 14.65 4.13
CA GLU A 156 -9.59 13.55 4.50
C GLU A 156 -9.38 12.28 3.68
N GLY A 157 -8.82 12.41 2.48
CA GLY A 157 -8.59 11.28 1.57
C GLY A 157 -7.16 10.75 1.56
N THR A 158 -6.24 11.36 2.33
CA THR A 158 -4.82 11.01 2.30
C THR A 158 -4.29 10.72 3.71
N ALA A 159 -3.58 9.60 3.87
CA ALA A 159 -2.81 9.29 5.05
C ALA A 159 -1.32 9.17 4.71
N LEU A 160 -0.45 9.29 5.70
CA LEU A 160 0.97 8.98 5.58
C LEU A 160 1.23 7.59 6.12
N CYS A 161 2.03 6.79 5.43
CA CYS A 161 2.56 5.52 5.92
C CYS A 161 4.06 5.49 5.74
N THR A 162 4.77 4.86 6.67
CA THR A 162 6.22 4.71 6.55
C THR A 162 6.60 3.56 5.65
N ASP A 163 5.76 2.52 5.58
CA ASP A 163 6.14 1.24 4.98
C ASP A 163 7.52 0.77 5.51
N GLY A 164 7.71 0.98 6.80
CA GLY A 164 9.01 0.87 7.46
C GLY A 164 9.41 -0.58 7.68
N LEU A 165 10.59 -0.95 7.21
CA LEU A 165 11.23 -2.21 7.55
C LEU A 165 11.65 -2.23 9.03
N SER A 166 11.95 -3.43 9.55
CA SER A 166 12.44 -3.61 10.92
C SER A 166 13.73 -2.84 11.23
N CYS A 167 14.49 -2.46 10.21
CA CYS A 167 15.70 -1.62 10.31
C CYS A 167 15.41 -0.11 10.20
N SER A 168 14.15 0.31 10.02
CA SER A 168 13.80 1.74 9.95
C SER A 168 14.20 2.47 11.23
N ALA A 169 14.79 3.67 11.09
CA ALA A 169 15.36 4.44 12.18
C ALA A 169 16.48 3.74 12.97
N GLY A 170 16.97 2.60 12.50
CA GLY A 170 18.11 1.89 13.07
C GLY A 170 19.46 2.39 12.53
N ASP A 171 20.54 1.83 13.08
CA ASP A 171 21.89 2.00 12.54
C ASP A 171 22.00 1.28 11.18
N GLU A 172 22.71 1.89 10.22
CA GLU A 172 23.04 1.28 8.91
C GLU A 172 23.76 -0.07 9.05
N ASN A 173 24.35 -0.35 10.21
CA ASN A 173 25.01 -1.61 10.56
C ASN A 173 24.05 -2.66 11.16
N MET A 174 22.78 -2.37 11.35
CA MET A 174 21.81 -3.37 11.79
C MET A 174 21.69 -4.50 10.77
N TYR A 175 21.52 -5.74 11.30
CA TYR A 175 21.26 -6.88 10.44
C TYR A 175 20.07 -6.63 9.53
N LEU A 176 20.31 -6.71 8.24
CA LEU A 176 19.32 -6.62 7.17
C LEU A 176 19.30 -7.98 6.44
N ASP A 177 18.12 -8.40 6.02
CA ASP A 177 17.99 -9.56 5.15
C ASP A 177 18.89 -9.36 3.91
N PRO A 178 19.69 -10.37 3.50
CA PRO A 178 20.62 -10.25 2.37
C PRO A 178 19.98 -9.84 1.04
N ARG A 179 18.66 -9.95 0.92
CA ARG A 179 17.93 -9.48 -0.26
C ARG A 179 17.88 -7.96 -0.38
N PHE A 180 18.18 -7.24 0.70
CA PHE A 180 18.04 -5.78 0.77
C PHE A 180 19.38 -5.10 0.98
N ILE A 181 19.47 -3.88 0.45
CA ILE A 181 20.59 -2.95 0.71
C ILE A 181 20.01 -1.57 1.04
N ILE A 182 20.73 -0.82 1.87
CA ILE A 182 20.42 0.58 2.15
C ILE A 182 21.47 1.45 1.46
N GLU A 183 21.03 2.30 0.56
CA GLU A 183 21.90 3.25 -0.16
C GLU A 183 21.20 4.60 -0.28
N ASN A 184 21.91 5.69 0.01
CA ASN A 184 21.40 7.05 -0.13
C ASN A 184 20.09 7.29 0.69
N GLY A 185 19.98 6.67 1.88
CA GLY A 185 18.82 6.79 2.75
C GLY A 185 17.55 6.09 2.24
N VAL A 186 17.70 5.10 1.37
CA VAL A 186 16.61 4.30 0.78
C VAL A 186 16.96 2.83 0.83
N CYS A 187 15.98 1.99 1.17
CA CYS A 187 16.09 0.54 1.04
C CYS A 187 15.71 0.08 -0.36
N LYS A 188 16.46 -0.89 -0.87
CA LYS A 188 16.30 -1.46 -2.22
C LYS A 188 16.54 -2.96 -2.18
N LEU A 189 16.04 -3.66 -3.20
CA LEU A 189 16.54 -5.01 -3.48
C LEU A 189 18.05 -4.96 -3.81
N ALA A 190 18.79 -5.99 -3.41
CA ALA A 190 20.24 -6.05 -3.61
C ALA A 190 20.68 -6.01 -5.08
N ASP A 191 19.81 -6.47 -5.99
CA ASP A 191 19.98 -6.36 -7.45
C ASP A 191 19.58 -4.98 -8.02
N ARG A 192 19.09 -4.07 -7.19
CA ARG A 192 18.60 -2.73 -7.53
C ARG A 192 17.42 -2.68 -8.51
N SER A 193 16.67 -3.76 -8.63
CA SER A 193 15.50 -3.84 -9.52
C SER A 193 14.29 -3.06 -8.99
N ALA A 194 14.17 -2.87 -7.66
CA ALA A 194 13.08 -2.16 -7.02
C ALA A 194 13.49 -1.52 -5.69
N LEU A 195 12.73 -0.53 -5.25
CA LEU A 195 12.69 -0.12 -3.85
C LEU A 195 12.04 -1.23 -3.02
N ALA A 196 12.36 -1.30 -1.71
CA ALA A 196 11.93 -2.40 -0.86
C ALA A 196 11.56 -1.86 0.52
N GLY A 197 10.28 -1.57 0.72
CA GLY A 197 9.83 -0.88 1.92
C GLY A 197 10.64 0.40 2.16
N SER A 198 10.53 0.98 3.33
CA SER A 198 11.18 2.25 3.62
C SER A 198 12.05 2.19 4.89
N VAL A 199 13.00 3.09 4.97
CA VAL A 199 13.75 3.43 6.20
C VAL A 199 13.37 4.81 6.73
N ALA A 200 12.34 5.43 6.16
CA ALA A 200 11.86 6.73 6.58
C ALA A 200 11.03 6.61 7.87
N THR A 201 11.20 7.58 8.75
CA THR A 201 10.41 7.73 9.97
C THR A 201 9.22 8.67 9.73
N MET A 202 8.15 8.56 10.51
CA MET A 202 6.95 9.38 10.33
C MET A 202 7.25 10.89 10.42
N ASP A 203 8.15 11.32 11.32
CA ASP A 203 8.55 12.71 11.41
C ASP A 203 9.25 13.23 10.16
N ARG A 204 10.02 12.37 9.45
CA ARG A 204 10.59 12.71 8.15
C ARG A 204 9.50 12.91 7.11
N LEU A 205 8.50 12.03 7.05
CA LEU A 205 7.38 12.14 6.11
C LEU A 205 6.61 13.45 6.31
N ILE A 206 6.29 13.79 7.57
CA ILE A 206 5.63 15.05 7.91
C ILE A 206 6.46 16.25 7.47
N ARG A 207 7.80 16.25 7.74
CA ARG A 207 8.68 17.32 7.29
C ARG A 207 8.70 17.48 5.77
N THR A 208 8.72 16.37 5.04
CA THR A 208 8.65 16.39 3.57
C THR A 208 7.35 17.02 3.08
N MET A 209 6.21 16.60 3.64
CA MET A 209 4.92 17.17 3.28
C MET A 209 4.85 18.67 3.57
N VAL A 210 5.33 19.13 4.72
CA VAL A 210 5.29 20.53 5.10
C VAL A 210 6.30 21.37 4.30
N ASN A 211 7.56 20.97 4.30
CA ASN A 211 8.65 21.83 3.79
C ASN A 211 8.77 21.79 2.27
N GLU A 212 8.40 20.66 1.63
CA GLU A 212 8.63 20.45 0.21
C GLU A 212 7.32 20.35 -0.59
N ALA A 213 6.32 19.64 -0.06
CA ALA A 213 5.02 19.54 -0.71
C ALA A 213 4.11 20.77 -0.45
N GLY A 214 4.40 21.58 0.59
CA GLY A 214 3.67 22.81 0.88
C GLY A 214 2.33 22.57 1.60
N VAL A 215 2.20 21.43 2.26
CA VAL A 215 1.04 21.11 3.11
C VAL A 215 1.19 21.84 4.45
N THR A 216 0.10 22.29 5.07
CA THR A 216 0.19 22.90 6.39
C THR A 216 0.56 21.86 7.44
N LEU A 217 1.23 22.27 8.52
CA LEU A 217 1.57 21.35 9.62
C LEU A 217 0.30 20.75 10.26
N PHE A 218 -0.80 21.48 10.23
CA PHE A 218 -2.08 21.03 10.76
C PHE A 218 -2.69 19.91 9.91
N ASP A 219 -2.51 19.96 8.59
CA ASP A 219 -3.05 18.96 7.65
C ASP A 219 -2.13 17.74 7.53
N ALA A 220 -0.82 17.89 7.79
CA ALA A 220 0.19 16.84 7.70
C ALA A 220 0.24 15.97 8.96
#